data_416f797000d8cb046d5ec2012d5f8dc3
#
_entry.id   416f797000d8cb046d5ec2012d5f8dc3
#
_cell.length_a   1.000
_cell.length_b   1.000
_cell.length_c   1.000
_cell.angle_alpha   90.00
_cell.angle_beta   90.00
_cell.angle_gamma   90.00
#
_symmetry.space_group_name_H-M   'P 1'
#
loop_
_entity.id
_entity.type
_entity.pdbx_description
1 polymer ?
#
loop_
_entity_poly.entity_id
_entity_poly.type
_entity_poly.pdbx_seq_one_letter_code
_entity_poly.pdbx_strand_id
1 'polypeptide(L)'
;MAMRVAQVIREIPSVARDLYENHVTKHFKVIAPTVLHVNVNLRCNTNCVMCSIWELKSPHALGIAQFETIFSDPVYRRIEYIILAGGEPTLRNDLAEIVEVMHKHMPRLKKLMIPSNIINRNSIEKQYPQIARYCAEHRIRLTLGVSLDGIAETHDKIRGVKGAFEKVMGNIAFMKELQKKTPFNMSIDPTIFSMNLHEMQKLNDLAQRLDMPITFQIAAVANDYYHNGDMDVLKIENRGRLRLIEFLKRRIEESSLLDALAYYYAEVVENMEGASARGLPCPFADQGLLLNPDGSLQYCHNSRPIGNVLETSSSQLYHAPENIAYRDKVRNESCPSCRMSCLFFVSLRKEVLPFLSFVIKRMFGIHRLSWRKPKLSKPSAAQAEA
;
A
#
# COMPACT_ATOMS: atom_id res chain seq x y z
N MET A 1 11.02 -23.33 -10.25
CA MET A 1 9.72 -23.94 -9.89
C MET A 1 9.72 -24.56 -8.49
N ALA A 2 10.70 -25.41 -8.13
CA ALA A 2 10.78 -26.07 -6.81
C ALA A 2 10.89 -25.09 -5.60
N MET A 3 11.61 -23.98 -5.75
CA MET A 3 11.73 -22.97 -4.70
C MET A 3 10.39 -22.28 -4.38
N ARG A 4 9.47 -22.16 -5.38
CA ARG A 4 8.12 -21.63 -5.19
C ARG A 4 7.22 -22.56 -4.39
N VAL A 5 7.32 -23.88 -4.57
CA VAL A 5 6.50 -24.86 -3.85
C VAL A 5 6.88 -24.89 -2.37
N ALA A 6 8.16 -24.97 -2.04
CA ALA A 6 8.62 -24.90 -0.64
C ALA A 6 8.22 -23.62 0.07
N GLN A 7 8.19 -22.49 -0.66
CA GLN A 7 7.74 -21.21 -0.13
C GLN A 7 6.23 -21.20 0.14
N VAL A 8 5.43 -21.76 -0.76
CA VAL A 8 3.96 -21.90 -0.57
C VAL A 8 3.68 -22.78 0.66
N ILE A 9 4.34 -23.91 0.81
CA ILE A 9 4.16 -24.81 1.97
C ILE A 9 4.46 -24.09 3.29
N ARG A 10 5.51 -23.27 3.34
CA ARG A 10 5.85 -22.46 4.52
C ARG A 10 4.82 -21.40 4.87
N GLU A 11 4.06 -20.93 3.90
CA GLU A 11 3.01 -19.92 4.11
C GLU A 11 1.66 -20.54 4.56
N ILE A 12 1.43 -21.85 4.35
CA ILE A 12 0.17 -22.52 4.70
C ILE A 12 -0.27 -22.27 6.16
N PRO A 13 0.60 -22.43 7.20
CA PRO A 13 0.17 -22.20 8.58
C PRO A 13 -0.26 -20.75 8.83
N SER A 14 0.40 -19.79 8.19
CA SER A 14 0.04 -18.38 8.34
C SER A 14 -1.25 -18.02 7.60
N VAL A 15 -1.49 -18.62 6.44
CA VAL A 15 -2.74 -18.48 5.69
C VAL A 15 -3.90 -19.08 6.48
N ALA A 16 -3.76 -20.30 7.01
CA ALA A 16 -4.78 -20.95 7.82
C ALA A 16 -5.13 -20.12 9.08
N ARG A 17 -4.13 -19.57 9.76
CA ARG A 17 -4.33 -18.65 10.87
C ARG A 17 -5.10 -17.40 10.43
N ASP A 18 -4.69 -16.76 9.34
CA ASP A 18 -5.31 -15.53 8.86
C ASP A 18 -6.78 -15.76 8.45
N LEU A 19 -7.08 -16.92 7.85
CA LEU A 19 -8.45 -17.33 7.56
C LEU A 19 -9.26 -17.52 8.85
N TYR A 20 -8.71 -18.26 9.83
CA TYR A 20 -9.38 -18.47 11.11
C TYR A 20 -9.60 -17.16 11.86
N GLU A 21 -8.60 -16.30 11.95
CA GLU A 21 -8.72 -14.99 12.59
C GLU A 21 -9.74 -14.10 11.87
N ASN A 22 -9.72 -14.09 10.55
CA ASN A 22 -10.63 -13.24 9.75
C ASN A 22 -12.09 -13.72 9.74
N HIS A 23 -12.35 -15.02 9.84
CA HIS A 23 -13.71 -15.57 9.73
C HIS A 23 -14.32 -15.99 11.06
N VAL A 24 -13.48 -16.23 12.09
CA VAL A 24 -13.95 -16.71 13.40
C VAL A 24 -13.55 -15.74 14.51
N THR A 25 -12.24 -15.58 14.75
CA THR A 25 -11.74 -14.88 15.93
C THR A 25 -12.22 -13.44 16.06
N LYS A 26 -12.29 -12.70 14.94
CA LYS A 26 -12.69 -11.27 14.93
C LYS A 26 -14.08 -10.99 15.48
N HIS A 27 -14.94 -12.01 15.52
CA HIS A 27 -16.30 -11.87 16.05
C HIS A 27 -16.36 -11.97 17.58
N PHE A 28 -15.30 -12.44 18.21
CA PHE A 28 -15.24 -12.68 19.66
C PHE A 28 -14.21 -11.83 20.37
N LYS A 29 -13.17 -11.38 19.67
CA LYS A 29 -12.12 -10.54 20.27
C LYS A 29 -11.42 -9.65 19.25
N VAL A 30 -10.82 -8.59 19.76
CA VAL A 30 -9.94 -7.70 18.97
C VAL A 30 -8.69 -8.49 18.54
N ILE A 31 -8.43 -8.51 17.24
CA ILE A 31 -7.26 -9.18 16.70
C ILE A 31 -6.07 -8.23 16.78
N ALA A 32 -4.92 -8.71 17.25
CA ALA A 32 -3.70 -7.92 17.27
C ALA A 32 -3.24 -7.53 15.85
N PRO A 33 -2.68 -6.34 15.65
CA PRO A 33 -2.27 -5.86 14.34
C PRO A 33 -1.15 -6.72 13.74
N THR A 34 -1.23 -6.92 12.44
CA THR A 34 -0.21 -7.62 11.64
C THR A 34 0.39 -6.73 10.56
N VAL A 35 -0.19 -5.57 10.34
CA VAL A 35 0.22 -4.58 9.34
C VAL A 35 0.46 -3.25 10.03
N LEU A 36 1.60 -2.64 9.76
CA LEU A 36 1.96 -1.32 10.25
C LEU A 36 2.39 -0.43 9.08
N HIS A 37 1.78 0.75 8.98
CA HIS A 37 2.25 1.83 8.15
C HIS A 37 2.93 2.86 9.05
N VAL A 38 4.16 3.25 8.74
CA VAL A 38 4.90 4.27 9.48
C VAL A 38 5.26 5.41 8.56
N ASN A 39 4.73 6.57 8.86
CA ASN A 39 5.15 7.82 8.25
C ASN A 39 6.35 8.35 9.01
N VAL A 40 7.54 8.19 8.46
CA VAL A 40 8.77 8.60 9.15
C VAL A 40 8.99 10.11 9.16
N ASN A 41 8.35 10.82 8.24
CA ASN A 41 8.31 12.28 8.15
C ASN A 41 7.14 12.71 7.24
N LEU A 42 6.78 14.01 7.24
CA LEU A 42 5.86 14.60 6.27
C LEU A 42 6.57 15.53 5.27
N ARG A 43 7.91 15.62 5.34
CA ARG A 43 8.70 16.39 4.38
C ARG A 43 8.78 15.63 3.06
N CYS A 44 8.61 16.35 1.95
CA CYS A 44 8.76 15.80 0.60
C CYS A 44 9.62 16.76 -0.24
N ASN A 45 10.37 16.23 -1.18
CA ASN A 45 11.16 16.96 -2.16
C ASN A 45 10.49 16.98 -3.55
N THR A 46 9.22 16.65 -3.61
CA THR A 46 8.35 16.76 -4.79
C THR A 46 7.04 17.44 -4.42
N ASN A 47 6.45 18.16 -5.39
CA ASN A 47 5.19 18.90 -5.24
C ASN A 47 4.12 18.25 -6.11
N CYS A 48 3.81 16.98 -5.79
CA CYS A 48 2.93 16.16 -6.61
C CYS A 48 1.53 16.76 -6.71
N VAL A 49 1.00 16.85 -7.93
CA VAL A 49 -0.33 17.46 -8.21
C VAL A 49 -1.51 16.67 -7.63
N MET A 50 -1.32 15.42 -7.18
CA MET A 50 -2.35 14.56 -6.58
C MET A 50 -2.21 14.40 -5.06
N CYS A 51 -1.27 15.12 -4.41
CA CYS A 51 -0.96 14.92 -3.01
C CYS A 51 -0.53 16.24 -2.38
N SER A 52 -1.09 16.63 -1.23
CA SER A 52 -0.73 17.85 -0.49
C SER A 52 0.11 17.59 0.77
N ILE A 53 0.67 16.39 0.95
CA ILE A 53 1.55 16.12 2.12
C ILE A 53 2.73 17.10 2.17
N TRP A 54 3.27 17.50 1.01
CA TRP A 54 4.40 18.43 0.91
C TRP A 54 4.08 19.85 1.42
N GLU A 55 2.80 20.22 1.49
CA GLU A 55 2.33 21.51 2.04
C GLU A 55 2.26 21.48 3.57
N LEU A 56 2.25 20.29 4.18
CA LEU A 56 2.11 20.15 5.60
C LEU A 56 3.40 20.59 6.31
N LYS A 57 3.27 21.51 7.25
CA LYS A 57 4.36 21.87 8.14
C LYS A 57 4.49 20.77 9.20
N SER A 58 5.52 19.94 9.07
CA SER A 58 5.84 18.93 10.09
C SER A 58 6.89 19.51 11.04
N PRO A 59 6.53 19.89 12.26
CA PRO A 59 7.45 20.51 13.20
C PRO A 59 8.51 19.52 13.69
N HIS A 60 8.14 18.27 13.94
CA HIS A 60 9.04 17.25 14.48
C HIS A 60 8.70 15.88 13.90
N ALA A 61 9.73 15.09 13.61
CA ALA A 61 9.60 13.68 13.31
C ALA A 61 10.17 12.88 14.50
N LEU A 62 9.54 11.77 14.84
CA LEU A 62 10.02 10.85 15.87
C LEU A 62 11.50 10.49 15.64
N GLY A 63 12.31 10.59 16.69
CA GLY A 63 13.70 10.15 16.70
C GLY A 63 13.84 8.67 17.06
N ILE A 64 15.05 8.13 16.93
CA ILE A 64 15.34 6.71 17.19
C ILE A 64 14.94 6.29 18.62
N ALA A 65 15.26 7.09 19.63
CA ALA A 65 14.88 6.78 21.03
C ALA A 65 13.37 6.71 21.22
N GLN A 66 12.59 7.55 20.53
CA GLN A 66 11.13 7.50 20.58
C GLN A 66 10.61 6.26 19.85
N PHE A 67 11.15 5.88 18.69
CA PHE A 67 10.80 4.62 18.02
C PHE A 67 11.11 3.41 18.90
N GLU A 68 12.26 3.39 19.60
CA GLU A 68 12.60 2.33 20.56
C GLU A 68 11.52 2.20 21.65
N THR A 69 11.14 3.30 22.24
CA THR A 69 10.11 3.32 23.29
C THR A 69 8.75 2.88 22.75
N ILE A 70 8.31 3.44 21.62
CA ILE A 70 7.00 3.16 21.03
C ILE A 70 6.90 1.69 20.61
N PHE A 71 7.89 1.16 19.89
CA PHE A 71 7.83 -0.21 19.36
C PHE A 71 8.10 -1.27 20.41
N SER A 72 8.60 -0.94 21.59
CA SER A 72 8.70 -1.86 22.73
C SER A 72 7.32 -2.32 23.23
N ASP A 73 6.25 -1.58 22.89
CA ASP A 73 4.87 -1.93 23.25
C ASP A 73 4.45 -3.29 22.65
N PRO A 74 3.85 -4.20 23.45
CA PRO A 74 3.48 -5.54 23.00
C PRO A 74 2.56 -5.61 21.79
N VAL A 75 1.79 -4.56 21.50
CA VAL A 75 0.86 -4.51 20.37
C VAL A 75 1.58 -4.74 19.04
N TYR A 76 2.85 -4.34 18.93
CA TYR A 76 3.65 -4.48 17.69
C TYR A 76 4.26 -5.87 17.48
N ARG A 77 4.28 -6.75 18.47
CA ARG A 77 4.98 -8.05 18.39
C ARG A 77 4.45 -8.98 17.29
N ARG A 78 3.24 -8.75 16.81
CA ARG A 78 2.62 -9.57 15.74
C ARG A 78 2.71 -8.95 14.35
N ILE A 79 3.36 -7.80 14.20
CA ILE A 79 3.55 -7.15 12.91
C ILE A 79 4.38 -8.07 11.99
N GLU A 80 3.83 -8.35 10.82
CA GLU A 80 4.45 -9.13 9.75
C GLU A 80 4.78 -8.30 8.51
N TYR A 81 4.08 -7.18 8.33
CA TYR A 81 4.17 -6.30 7.15
C TYR A 81 4.32 -4.85 7.59
N ILE A 82 5.36 -4.20 7.10
CA ILE A 82 5.57 -2.76 7.31
C ILE A 82 5.57 -2.04 5.98
N ILE A 83 4.87 -0.91 5.92
CA ILE A 83 5.07 0.13 4.92
C ILE A 83 5.79 1.28 5.62
N LEU A 84 7.00 1.59 5.17
CA LEU A 84 7.79 2.69 5.68
C LEU A 84 7.74 3.85 4.69
N ALA A 85 6.91 4.84 4.97
CA ALA A 85 6.54 5.91 4.05
C ALA A 85 6.57 7.29 4.72
N GLY A 86 5.70 8.19 4.29
CA GLY A 86 5.55 9.55 4.77
C GLY A 86 5.44 10.53 3.62
N GLY A 87 6.08 11.70 3.69
CA GLY A 87 6.35 12.52 2.54
C GLY A 87 7.31 11.80 1.61
N GLU A 88 8.61 11.95 1.85
CA GLU A 88 9.63 11.15 1.17
C GLU A 88 10.59 10.53 2.22
N PRO A 89 10.61 9.20 2.35
CA PRO A 89 11.44 8.53 3.36
C PRO A 89 12.94 8.79 3.20
N THR A 90 13.42 8.94 1.96
CA THR A 90 14.83 9.18 1.68
C THR A 90 15.37 10.52 2.19
N LEU A 91 14.50 11.42 2.64
CA LEU A 91 14.90 12.66 3.28
C LEU A 91 15.35 12.49 4.75
N ARG A 92 15.14 11.31 5.34
CA ARG A 92 15.74 10.95 6.63
C ARG A 92 17.14 10.40 6.42
N ASN A 93 18.04 10.69 7.37
CA ASN A 93 19.41 10.19 7.34
C ASN A 93 19.62 8.90 8.15
N ASP A 94 18.63 8.53 8.94
CA ASP A 94 18.62 7.43 9.92
C ASP A 94 17.62 6.30 9.54
N LEU A 95 17.21 6.24 8.27
CA LEU A 95 16.19 5.28 7.82
C LEU A 95 16.62 3.82 8.04
N ALA A 96 17.91 3.53 7.87
CA ALA A 96 18.45 2.19 8.10
C ALA A 96 18.34 1.81 9.61
N GLU A 97 18.67 2.72 10.50
CA GLU A 97 18.56 2.52 11.94
C GLU A 97 17.10 2.35 12.40
N ILE A 98 16.16 3.10 11.79
CA ILE A 98 14.72 2.89 12.02
C ILE A 98 14.31 1.46 11.65
N VAL A 99 14.79 0.92 10.54
CA VAL A 99 14.49 -0.45 10.12
C VAL A 99 15.02 -1.47 11.14
N GLU A 100 16.21 -1.26 11.68
CA GLU A 100 16.79 -2.11 12.72
C GLU A 100 15.96 -2.09 14.00
N VAL A 101 15.57 -0.91 14.47
CA VAL A 101 14.69 -0.74 15.65
C VAL A 101 13.35 -1.42 15.44
N MET A 102 12.74 -1.26 14.28
CA MET A 102 11.48 -1.95 13.96
C MET A 102 11.63 -3.48 14.04
N HIS A 103 12.65 -4.04 13.42
CA HIS A 103 12.85 -5.50 13.43
C HIS A 103 13.16 -6.04 14.82
N LYS A 104 13.94 -5.31 15.63
CA LYS A 104 14.24 -5.66 17.02
C LYS A 104 12.96 -5.89 17.85
N HIS A 105 11.95 -5.06 17.67
CA HIS A 105 10.69 -5.12 18.43
C HIS A 105 9.57 -5.91 17.74
N MET A 106 9.73 -6.21 16.46
CA MET A 106 8.75 -6.92 15.63
C MET A 106 9.32 -8.26 15.12
N PRO A 107 9.46 -9.27 16.00
CA PRO A 107 10.16 -10.54 15.68
C PRO A 107 9.46 -11.37 14.59
N ARG A 108 8.26 -10.97 14.17
CA ARG A 108 7.50 -11.63 13.10
C ARG A 108 7.58 -10.88 11.77
N LEU A 109 8.37 -9.82 11.68
CA LEU A 109 8.52 -9.03 10.46
C LEU A 109 9.03 -9.90 9.31
N LYS A 110 8.23 -9.98 8.24
CA LYS A 110 8.52 -10.76 7.03
C LYS A 110 8.74 -9.90 5.81
N LYS A 111 8.06 -8.76 5.74
CA LYS A 111 8.08 -7.88 4.57
C LYS A 111 8.15 -6.43 4.97
N LEU A 112 9.05 -5.72 4.33
CA LEU A 112 9.21 -4.28 4.41
C LEU A 112 9.02 -3.69 3.01
N MET A 113 8.09 -2.75 2.86
CA MET A 113 7.88 -1.96 1.65
C MET A 113 8.27 -0.51 1.91
N ILE A 114 9.06 0.06 1.03
CA ILE A 114 9.47 1.47 1.07
C ILE A 114 9.05 2.10 -0.27
N PRO A 115 7.88 2.76 -0.35
CA PRO A 115 7.54 3.59 -1.49
C PRO A 115 8.38 4.86 -1.47
N SER A 116 8.93 5.25 -2.60
CA SER A 116 9.81 6.42 -2.71
C SER A 116 9.76 7.03 -4.11
N ASN A 117 9.91 8.34 -4.19
CA ASN A 117 10.13 9.04 -5.45
C ASN A 117 11.53 8.83 -6.02
N ILE A 118 12.43 8.30 -5.22
CA ILE A 118 13.84 7.97 -5.53
C ILE A 118 14.63 9.09 -6.28
N ILE A 119 14.33 10.35 -6.02
CA ILE A 119 15.03 11.48 -6.68
C ILE A 119 16.37 11.80 -5.98
N ASN A 120 16.47 11.54 -4.66
CA ASN A 120 17.63 11.90 -3.86
C ASN A 120 18.74 10.85 -3.94
N ARG A 121 19.63 10.96 -4.93
CA ARG A 121 20.73 10.03 -5.18
C ARG A 121 21.62 9.81 -3.95
N ASN A 122 22.05 10.88 -3.30
CA ASN A 122 22.99 10.79 -2.18
C ASN A 122 22.41 9.98 -1.01
N SER A 123 21.13 10.17 -0.70
CA SER A 123 20.48 9.41 0.35
C SER A 123 20.30 7.93 -0.02
N ILE A 124 19.96 7.66 -1.28
CA ILE A 124 19.82 6.29 -1.81
C ILE A 124 21.16 5.56 -1.68
N GLU A 125 22.27 6.15 -2.15
CA GLU A 125 23.60 5.53 -2.08
C GLU A 125 24.05 5.26 -0.65
N LYS A 126 23.70 6.14 0.28
CA LYS A 126 24.08 6.01 1.69
C LYS A 126 23.29 4.95 2.43
N GLN A 127 21.97 4.89 2.23
CA GLN A 127 21.08 4.14 3.12
C GLN A 127 20.58 2.83 2.53
N TYR A 128 20.19 2.80 1.25
CA TYR A 128 19.59 1.58 0.68
C TYR A 128 20.52 0.36 0.67
N PRO A 129 21.85 0.47 0.45
CA PRO A 129 22.74 -0.68 0.59
C PRO A 129 22.75 -1.28 2.01
N GLN A 130 22.64 -0.45 3.04
CA GLN A 130 22.59 -0.88 4.44
C GLN A 130 21.26 -1.59 4.71
N ILE A 131 20.13 -0.96 4.33
CA ILE A 131 18.79 -1.53 4.49
C ILE A 131 18.65 -2.88 3.75
N ALA A 132 19.14 -2.94 2.50
CA ALA A 132 19.07 -4.16 1.70
C ALA A 132 19.88 -5.30 2.32
N ARG A 133 21.09 -5.02 2.78
CA ARG A 133 21.95 -5.98 3.47
C ARG A 133 21.30 -6.48 4.73
N TYR A 134 20.86 -5.58 5.61
CA TYR A 134 20.19 -5.91 6.85
C TYR A 134 18.97 -6.80 6.62
N CYS A 135 18.09 -6.42 5.67
CA CYS A 135 16.93 -7.21 5.34
C CYS A 135 17.28 -8.60 4.80
N ALA A 136 18.31 -8.71 3.97
CA ALA A 136 18.78 -10.00 3.43
C ALA A 136 19.30 -10.92 4.54
N GLU A 137 20.13 -10.40 5.44
CA GLU A 137 20.72 -11.14 6.59
C GLU A 137 19.61 -11.66 7.53
N HIS A 138 18.57 -10.88 7.75
CA HIS A 138 17.45 -11.22 8.65
C HIS A 138 16.25 -11.85 7.94
N ARG A 139 16.38 -12.18 6.64
CA ARG A 139 15.32 -12.82 5.82
C ARG A 139 14.04 -12.00 5.73
N ILE A 140 14.13 -10.69 5.83
CA ILE A 140 13.04 -9.74 5.60
C ILE A 140 12.96 -9.48 4.09
N ARG A 141 11.81 -9.70 3.50
CA ARG A 141 11.59 -9.39 2.07
C ARG A 141 11.43 -7.88 1.89
N LEU A 142 12.50 -7.23 1.47
CA LEU A 142 12.47 -5.81 1.11
C LEU A 142 11.88 -5.63 -0.28
N THR A 143 10.95 -4.67 -0.44
CA THR A 143 10.44 -4.18 -1.72
C THR A 143 10.54 -2.67 -1.76
N LEU A 144 11.21 -2.14 -2.78
CA LEU A 144 11.30 -0.72 -3.05
C LEU A 144 10.28 -0.37 -4.13
N GLY A 145 9.26 0.40 -3.75
CA GLY A 145 8.23 0.88 -4.67
C GLY A 145 8.66 2.19 -5.32
N VAL A 146 8.95 2.16 -6.61
CA VAL A 146 9.36 3.34 -7.38
C VAL A 146 8.11 4.08 -7.86
N SER A 147 7.91 5.28 -7.34
CA SER A 147 6.80 6.14 -7.73
C SER A 147 7.07 6.81 -9.08
N LEU A 148 6.71 6.17 -10.18
CA LEU A 148 6.92 6.66 -11.55
C LEU A 148 5.57 6.76 -12.28
N ASP A 149 5.05 7.99 -12.47
CA ASP A 149 3.67 8.24 -12.91
C ASP A 149 3.52 8.63 -14.39
N GLY A 150 4.61 8.69 -15.13
CA GLY A 150 4.61 9.05 -16.55
C GLY A 150 6.01 8.97 -17.15
N ILE A 151 6.10 9.27 -18.43
CA ILE A 151 7.35 9.31 -19.18
C ILE A 151 7.81 10.76 -19.35
N ALA A 152 9.10 11.02 -19.13
CA ALA A 152 9.75 12.31 -19.33
C ALA A 152 8.95 13.48 -18.71
N GLU A 153 8.54 14.46 -19.52
CA GLU A 153 7.84 15.65 -19.07
C GLU A 153 6.52 15.38 -18.32
N THR A 154 5.82 14.30 -18.65
CA THR A 154 4.58 13.93 -17.95
C THR A 154 4.89 13.61 -16.49
N HIS A 155 5.95 12.85 -16.22
CA HIS A 155 6.38 12.55 -14.86
C HIS A 155 6.80 13.82 -14.12
N ASP A 156 7.62 14.67 -14.76
CA ASP A 156 8.11 15.93 -14.19
C ASP A 156 6.96 16.85 -13.79
N LYS A 157 5.95 17.00 -14.64
CA LYS A 157 4.75 17.80 -14.37
C LYS A 157 3.94 17.25 -13.21
N ILE A 158 3.74 15.94 -13.17
CA ILE A 158 3.00 15.27 -12.08
C ILE A 158 3.71 15.43 -10.75
N ARG A 159 5.02 15.25 -10.73
CA ARG A 159 5.83 15.36 -9.52
C ARG A 159 6.22 16.80 -9.15
N GLY A 160 5.95 17.78 -10.02
CA GLY A 160 6.26 19.18 -9.80
C GLY A 160 7.77 19.46 -9.74
N VAL A 161 8.60 18.62 -10.34
CA VAL A 161 10.06 18.73 -10.32
C VAL A 161 10.63 18.49 -11.71
N LYS A 162 11.24 19.51 -12.31
CA LYS A 162 11.93 19.40 -13.60
C LYS A 162 13.10 18.43 -13.52
N GLY A 163 13.19 17.50 -14.47
CA GLY A 163 14.23 16.47 -14.53
C GLY A 163 14.04 15.36 -13.50
N ALA A 164 12.85 15.21 -12.89
CA ALA A 164 12.54 14.13 -11.98
C ALA A 164 12.66 12.76 -12.67
N PHE A 165 12.13 12.65 -13.90
CA PHE A 165 12.18 11.41 -14.67
C PHE A 165 13.60 10.91 -14.86
N GLU A 166 14.51 11.77 -15.32
CA GLU A 166 15.93 11.41 -15.55
C GLU A 166 16.63 10.97 -14.26
N LYS A 167 16.36 11.67 -13.14
CA LYS A 167 16.88 11.28 -11.83
C LYS A 167 16.40 9.92 -11.41
N VAL A 168 15.11 9.64 -11.57
CA VAL A 168 14.50 8.33 -11.27
C VAL A 168 15.13 7.24 -12.13
N MET A 169 15.28 7.46 -13.44
CA MET A 169 15.91 6.49 -14.35
C MET A 169 17.37 6.19 -13.96
N GLY A 170 18.15 7.22 -13.65
CA GLY A 170 19.54 7.06 -13.16
C GLY A 170 19.61 6.30 -11.84
N ASN A 171 18.63 6.51 -10.95
CA ASN A 171 18.57 5.83 -9.66
C ASN A 171 18.06 4.38 -9.79
N ILE A 172 17.14 4.08 -10.69
CA ILE A 172 16.78 2.70 -11.05
C ILE A 172 18.00 1.93 -11.53
N ALA A 173 18.82 2.52 -12.41
CA ALA A 173 20.04 1.88 -12.91
C ALA A 173 21.00 1.53 -11.76
N PHE A 174 21.24 2.47 -10.84
CA PHE A 174 22.05 2.20 -9.65
C PHE A 174 21.48 1.09 -8.77
N MET A 175 20.18 1.12 -8.51
CA MET A 175 19.51 0.13 -7.67
C MET A 175 19.55 -1.27 -8.31
N LYS A 176 19.51 -1.37 -9.63
CA LYS A 176 19.72 -2.64 -10.34
C LYS A 176 21.13 -3.18 -10.17
N GLU A 177 22.15 -2.32 -10.18
CA GLU A 177 23.51 -2.75 -9.87
C GLU A 177 23.66 -3.20 -8.41
N LEU A 178 22.96 -2.54 -7.48
CA LEU A 178 22.89 -2.98 -6.08
C LEU A 178 22.20 -4.35 -5.95
N GLN A 179 21.11 -4.61 -6.69
CA GLN A 179 20.42 -5.89 -6.68
C GLN A 179 21.30 -7.08 -7.09
N LYS A 180 22.30 -6.86 -7.94
CA LYS A 180 23.26 -7.92 -8.31
C LYS A 180 24.14 -8.36 -7.11
N LYS A 181 24.32 -7.47 -6.14
CA LYS A 181 25.16 -7.71 -4.94
C LYS A 181 24.35 -8.15 -3.73
N THR A 182 23.14 -7.65 -3.60
CA THR A 182 22.28 -7.89 -2.42
C THR A 182 20.84 -8.08 -2.89
N PRO A 183 20.16 -9.19 -2.53
CA PRO A 183 18.82 -9.48 -3.02
C PRO A 183 17.76 -8.59 -2.35
N PHE A 184 17.00 -7.86 -3.15
CA PHE A 184 15.76 -7.19 -2.77
C PHE A 184 14.86 -7.04 -4.00
N ASN A 185 13.59 -6.67 -3.79
CA ASN A 185 12.64 -6.47 -4.89
C ASN A 185 12.50 -4.97 -5.20
N MET A 186 12.24 -4.67 -6.46
CA MET A 186 11.82 -3.35 -6.92
C MET A 186 10.53 -3.50 -7.72
N SER A 187 9.64 -2.50 -7.64
CA SER A 187 8.45 -2.39 -8.48
C SER A 187 8.28 -0.94 -8.95
N ILE A 188 7.65 -0.77 -10.10
CA ILE A 188 7.15 0.55 -10.53
C ILE A 188 5.70 0.63 -10.09
N ASP A 189 5.36 1.66 -9.31
CA ASP A 189 4.05 1.82 -8.70
C ASP A 189 3.43 3.19 -9.11
N PRO A 190 2.94 3.32 -10.37
CA PRO A 190 2.30 4.54 -10.83
C PRO A 190 0.96 4.76 -10.17
N THR A 191 0.70 6.01 -9.78
CA THR A 191 -0.61 6.47 -9.37
C THR A 191 -1.35 7.00 -10.60
N ILE A 192 -2.44 6.34 -10.98
CA ILE A 192 -3.21 6.65 -12.20
C ILE A 192 -4.39 7.57 -11.88
N PHE A 193 -4.49 8.65 -12.61
CA PHE A 193 -5.54 9.66 -12.53
C PHE A 193 -5.69 10.40 -13.88
N SER A 194 -6.47 11.47 -13.96
CA SER A 194 -6.82 12.13 -15.21
C SER A 194 -5.61 12.49 -16.09
N MET A 195 -4.50 12.95 -15.51
CA MET A 195 -3.35 13.47 -16.25
C MET A 195 -2.49 12.41 -16.93
N ASN A 196 -2.50 11.14 -16.47
CA ASN A 196 -1.59 10.10 -16.98
C ASN A 196 -2.26 8.86 -17.55
N LEU A 197 -3.57 8.87 -17.76
CA LEU A 197 -4.28 7.77 -18.41
C LEU A 197 -3.71 7.41 -19.80
N HIS A 198 -3.15 8.38 -20.51
CA HIS A 198 -2.54 8.17 -21.84
C HIS A 198 -1.12 7.59 -21.76
N GLU A 199 -0.52 7.55 -20.58
CA GLU A 199 0.83 7.05 -20.34
C GLU A 199 0.86 5.56 -19.94
N MET A 200 -0.28 4.96 -19.57
CA MET A 200 -0.34 3.60 -19.01
C MET A 200 0.40 2.55 -19.86
N GLN A 201 0.18 2.57 -21.18
CA GLN A 201 0.88 1.62 -22.08
C GLN A 201 2.39 1.89 -22.13
N LYS A 202 2.80 3.15 -22.21
CA LYS A 202 4.22 3.52 -22.24
C LYS A 202 4.94 3.14 -20.92
N LEU A 203 4.26 3.31 -19.79
CA LEU A 203 4.78 2.88 -18.48
C LEU A 203 4.92 1.35 -18.41
N ASN A 204 3.93 0.62 -18.94
CA ASN A 204 4.00 -0.83 -19.03
C ASN A 204 5.19 -1.29 -19.90
N ASP A 205 5.37 -0.68 -21.06
CA ASP A 205 6.47 -1.01 -21.99
C ASP A 205 7.83 -0.65 -21.36
N LEU A 206 7.90 0.46 -20.62
CA LEU A 206 9.11 0.84 -19.88
C LEU A 206 9.43 -0.19 -18.78
N ALA A 207 8.43 -0.61 -18.01
CA ALA A 207 8.59 -1.62 -16.97
C ALA A 207 9.12 -2.95 -17.54
N GLN A 208 8.60 -3.37 -18.70
CA GLN A 208 9.10 -4.56 -19.41
C GLN A 208 10.55 -4.40 -19.85
N ARG A 209 10.92 -3.25 -20.47
CA ARG A 209 12.32 -2.97 -20.84
C ARG A 209 13.27 -2.95 -19.65
N LEU A 210 12.78 -2.49 -18.51
CA LEU A 210 13.53 -2.47 -17.26
C LEU A 210 13.51 -3.81 -16.53
N ASP A 211 12.81 -4.83 -17.01
CA ASP A 211 12.57 -6.09 -16.30
C ASP A 211 12.15 -5.82 -14.83
N MET A 212 11.13 -5.00 -14.66
CA MET A 212 10.56 -4.62 -13.36
C MET A 212 9.06 -4.88 -13.33
N PRO A 213 8.53 -5.46 -12.24
CA PRO A 213 7.09 -5.51 -12.05
C PRO A 213 6.48 -4.10 -11.99
N ILE A 214 5.26 -3.95 -12.50
CA ILE A 214 4.51 -2.71 -12.45
C ILE A 214 3.12 -2.95 -11.85
N THR A 215 2.71 -2.08 -10.91
CA THR A 215 1.38 -2.12 -10.28
C THR A 215 0.68 -0.79 -10.48
N PHE A 216 -0.31 -0.75 -11.36
CA PHE A 216 -1.13 0.44 -11.58
C PHE A 216 -2.09 0.65 -10.41
N GLN A 217 -1.87 1.70 -9.64
CA GLN A 217 -2.74 2.10 -8.53
C GLN A 217 -3.61 3.26 -8.97
N ILE A 218 -4.90 3.22 -8.66
CA ILE A 218 -5.77 4.36 -8.94
C ILE A 218 -5.63 5.37 -7.82
N ALA A 219 -5.51 6.64 -8.17
CA ALA A 219 -5.45 7.72 -7.19
C ALA A 219 -6.64 7.63 -6.23
N ALA A 220 -6.36 7.62 -4.96
CA ALA A 220 -7.37 7.57 -3.91
C ALA A 220 -7.53 8.95 -3.27
N VAL A 221 -8.77 9.29 -2.95
CA VAL A 221 -9.07 10.43 -2.09
C VAL A 221 -8.94 9.98 -0.64
N ALA A 222 -8.12 10.66 0.14
CA ALA A 222 -7.92 10.41 1.56
C ALA A 222 -7.59 11.75 2.25
N ASN A 223 -8.60 12.42 2.78
CA ASN A 223 -8.45 13.74 3.39
C ASN A 223 -7.58 13.69 4.65
N ASP A 224 -7.72 12.65 5.46
CA ASP A 224 -6.92 12.48 6.68
C ASP A 224 -5.44 12.14 6.42
N TYR A 225 -5.07 11.82 5.16
CA TYR A 225 -3.71 11.43 4.82
C TYR A 225 -3.10 12.26 3.68
N TYR A 226 -3.73 12.28 2.50
CA TYR A 226 -3.21 12.99 1.33
C TYR A 226 -3.63 14.45 1.26
N HIS A 227 -4.65 14.85 2.04
CA HIS A 227 -5.27 16.19 2.01
C HIS A 227 -5.66 16.60 0.58
N ASN A 228 -6.30 15.68 -0.15
CA ASN A 228 -6.53 15.80 -1.59
C ASN A 228 -8.02 15.69 -2.00
N GLY A 229 -8.95 15.86 -1.05
CA GLY A 229 -10.39 15.69 -1.30
C GLY A 229 -10.97 16.63 -2.34
N ASP A 230 -10.45 17.84 -2.42
CA ASP A 230 -10.95 18.92 -3.30
C ASP A 230 -10.20 18.98 -4.63
N MET A 231 -9.32 18.04 -4.93
CA MET A 231 -8.51 18.04 -6.14
C MET A 231 -9.29 17.50 -7.35
N ASP A 232 -9.78 18.38 -8.21
CA ASP A 232 -10.47 18.00 -9.46
C ASP A 232 -9.62 17.13 -10.38
N VAL A 233 -8.29 17.26 -10.32
CA VAL A 233 -7.35 16.48 -11.13
C VAL A 233 -7.47 14.96 -10.86
N LEU A 234 -7.99 14.55 -9.70
CA LEU A 234 -8.21 13.14 -9.37
C LEU A 234 -9.44 12.55 -10.04
N LYS A 235 -10.37 13.39 -10.51
CA LYS A 235 -11.60 12.94 -11.15
C LYS A 235 -11.29 12.38 -12.53
N ILE A 236 -11.65 11.13 -12.75
CA ILE A 236 -11.53 10.45 -14.05
C ILE A 236 -12.90 10.51 -14.72
N GLU A 237 -13.01 11.31 -15.79
CA GLU A 237 -14.22 11.41 -16.60
C GLU A 237 -14.59 10.10 -17.29
N ASN A 238 -15.84 9.98 -17.78
CA ASN A 238 -16.37 8.75 -18.38
C ASN A 238 -15.47 8.17 -19.49
N ARG A 239 -14.95 9.00 -20.40
CA ARG A 239 -14.04 8.55 -21.48
C ARG A 239 -12.72 8.00 -20.92
N GLY A 240 -12.16 8.64 -19.92
CA GLY A 240 -10.96 8.19 -19.22
C GLY A 240 -11.19 6.89 -18.48
N ARG A 241 -12.35 6.77 -17.80
CA ARG A 241 -12.77 5.56 -17.10
C ARG A 241 -12.87 4.36 -18.05
N LEU A 242 -13.49 4.51 -19.20
CA LEU A 242 -13.59 3.44 -20.20
C LEU A 242 -12.22 3.01 -20.70
N ARG A 243 -11.32 3.96 -21.00
CA ARG A 243 -9.94 3.68 -21.39
C ARG A 243 -9.17 2.89 -20.33
N LEU A 244 -9.32 3.28 -19.06
CA LEU A 244 -8.68 2.59 -17.95
C LEU A 244 -9.22 1.16 -17.78
N ILE A 245 -10.53 0.97 -17.84
CA ILE A 245 -11.18 -0.35 -17.80
C ILE A 245 -10.66 -1.25 -18.93
N GLU A 246 -10.63 -0.74 -20.16
CA GLU A 246 -10.13 -1.49 -21.32
C GLU A 246 -8.66 -1.90 -21.14
N PHE A 247 -7.81 -0.98 -20.69
CA PHE A 247 -6.42 -1.27 -20.40
C PHE A 247 -6.26 -2.36 -19.33
N LEU A 248 -6.98 -2.26 -18.21
CA LEU A 248 -6.90 -3.25 -17.14
C LEU A 248 -7.45 -4.62 -17.56
N LYS A 249 -8.53 -4.67 -18.35
CA LYS A 249 -9.06 -5.93 -18.91
C LYS A 249 -8.02 -6.62 -19.77
N ARG A 250 -7.33 -5.90 -20.65
CA ARG A 250 -6.24 -6.44 -21.47
C ARG A 250 -5.11 -6.97 -20.59
N ARG A 251 -4.71 -6.23 -19.56
CA ARG A 251 -3.70 -6.69 -18.60
C ARG A 251 -4.10 -7.99 -17.87
N ILE A 252 -5.39 -8.16 -17.56
CA ILE A 252 -5.92 -9.39 -16.97
C ILE A 252 -5.80 -10.54 -17.98
N GLU A 253 -6.17 -10.33 -19.24
CA GLU A 253 -6.14 -11.34 -20.30
C GLU A 253 -4.71 -11.82 -20.60
N GLU A 254 -3.74 -10.89 -20.67
CA GLU A 254 -2.33 -11.16 -20.94
C GLU A 254 -1.60 -11.81 -19.76
N SER A 255 -2.14 -11.76 -18.54
CA SER A 255 -1.50 -12.27 -17.35
C SER A 255 -1.62 -13.79 -17.21
N SER A 256 -0.72 -14.42 -16.42
CA SER A 256 -0.85 -15.83 -16.09
C SER A 256 -2.10 -16.12 -15.27
N LEU A 257 -2.62 -17.37 -15.33
CA LEU A 257 -3.85 -17.75 -14.60
C LEU A 257 -3.77 -17.50 -13.08
N LEU A 258 -2.60 -17.68 -12.49
CA LEU A 258 -2.36 -17.54 -11.05
C LEU A 258 -1.84 -16.15 -10.67
N ASP A 259 -1.97 -15.17 -11.55
CA ASP A 259 -1.51 -13.82 -11.26
C ASP A 259 -2.44 -13.12 -10.29
N ALA A 260 -1.92 -12.88 -9.08
CA ALA A 260 -2.63 -12.16 -8.04
C ALA A 260 -2.95 -10.70 -8.42
N LEU A 261 -2.12 -10.09 -9.26
CA LEU A 261 -2.34 -8.74 -9.75
C LEU A 261 -3.53 -8.67 -10.71
N ALA A 262 -3.75 -9.73 -11.51
CA ALA A 262 -4.94 -9.85 -12.35
C ALA A 262 -6.23 -9.86 -11.52
N TYR A 263 -6.22 -10.53 -10.37
CA TYR A 263 -7.35 -10.52 -9.44
C TYR A 263 -7.61 -9.12 -8.86
N TYR A 264 -6.54 -8.42 -8.48
CA TYR A 264 -6.66 -7.03 -8.04
C TYR A 264 -7.24 -6.12 -9.14
N TYR A 265 -6.76 -6.24 -10.38
CA TYR A 265 -7.29 -5.45 -11.49
C TYR A 265 -8.75 -5.78 -11.82
N ALA A 266 -9.16 -7.04 -11.66
CA ALA A 266 -10.56 -7.42 -11.82
C ALA A 266 -11.46 -6.69 -10.81
N GLU A 267 -11.04 -6.60 -9.56
CA GLU A 267 -11.74 -5.83 -8.52
C GLU A 267 -11.81 -4.32 -8.84
N VAL A 268 -10.73 -3.77 -9.36
CA VAL A 268 -10.70 -2.35 -9.80
C VAL A 268 -11.70 -2.13 -10.94
N VAL A 269 -11.72 -3.03 -11.93
CA VAL A 269 -12.67 -2.97 -13.06
C VAL A 269 -14.11 -3.05 -12.59
N GLU A 270 -14.47 -4.03 -11.74
CA GLU A 270 -15.82 -4.17 -11.17
C GLU A 270 -16.26 -2.89 -10.44
N ASN A 271 -15.38 -2.30 -9.66
CA ASN A 271 -15.64 -1.04 -8.99
C ASN A 271 -15.90 0.10 -9.95
N MET A 272 -15.15 0.17 -11.05
CA MET A 272 -15.33 1.19 -12.07
C MET A 272 -16.58 0.95 -12.93
N GLU A 273 -17.03 -0.27 -13.10
CA GLU A 273 -18.27 -0.63 -13.79
C GLU A 273 -19.53 -0.43 -12.92
N GLY A 274 -19.37 0.03 -11.68
CA GLY A 274 -20.49 0.44 -10.83
C GLY A 274 -20.77 -0.51 -9.65
N ALA A 275 -19.82 -1.36 -9.26
CA ALA A 275 -19.97 -2.12 -8.03
C ALA A 275 -20.11 -1.17 -6.82
N SER A 276 -21.15 -1.39 -6.02
CA SER A 276 -21.51 -0.51 -4.90
C SER A 276 -20.56 -0.62 -3.71
N ALA A 277 -19.80 -1.70 -3.60
CA ALA A 277 -18.92 -1.96 -2.47
C ALA A 277 -17.59 -2.58 -2.90
N ARG A 278 -16.57 -2.33 -2.09
CA ARG A 278 -15.26 -2.94 -2.22
C ARG A 278 -15.36 -4.47 -2.14
N GLY A 279 -14.81 -5.18 -3.10
CA GLY A 279 -14.76 -6.63 -3.14
C GLY A 279 -13.65 -7.22 -2.26
N LEU A 280 -12.43 -6.69 -2.33
CA LEU A 280 -11.29 -7.17 -1.54
C LEU A 280 -11.33 -6.66 -0.10
N PRO A 281 -11.17 -7.53 0.93
CA PRO A 281 -11.03 -7.10 2.31
C PRO A 281 -9.79 -6.25 2.49
N CYS A 282 -9.89 -5.22 3.31
CA CYS A 282 -8.75 -4.37 3.64
C CYS A 282 -7.98 -4.95 4.83
N PRO A 283 -6.65 -5.14 4.75
CA PRO A 283 -5.89 -5.63 5.90
C PRO A 283 -5.90 -4.62 7.06
N PHE A 284 -6.08 -3.32 6.77
CA PHE A 284 -6.17 -2.29 7.79
C PHE A 284 -7.50 -2.29 8.56
N ALA A 285 -8.57 -2.83 8.00
CA ALA A 285 -9.89 -2.80 8.64
C ALA A 285 -9.91 -3.48 10.03
N ASP A 286 -9.17 -4.58 10.17
CA ASP A 286 -9.15 -5.39 11.40
C ASP A 286 -7.76 -5.47 12.05
N GLN A 287 -6.68 -5.37 11.29
CA GLN A 287 -5.33 -5.72 11.72
C GLN A 287 -4.27 -4.68 11.32
N GLY A 288 -4.69 -3.45 11.02
CA GLY A 288 -3.78 -2.38 10.63
C GLY A 288 -3.59 -1.32 11.70
N LEU A 289 -2.41 -0.71 11.67
CA LEU A 289 -2.07 0.52 12.36
C LEU A 289 -1.31 1.45 11.43
N LEU A 290 -1.46 2.75 11.63
CA LEU A 290 -0.71 3.80 10.99
C LEU A 290 -0.15 4.72 12.07
N LEU A 291 1.17 4.88 12.11
CA LEU A 291 1.89 5.79 13.01
C LEU A 291 2.41 6.99 12.23
N ASN A 292 2.03 8.17 12.66
CA ASN A 292 2.49 9.44 12.08
C ASN A 292 3.74 9.99 12.78
N PRO A 293 4.48 10.91 12.15
CA PRO A 293 5.73 11.44 12.69
C PRO A 293 5.56 12.27 13.97
N ASP A 294 4.36 12.76 14.24
CA ASP A 294 3.99 13.49 15.46
C ASP A 294 3.57 12.59 16.63
N GLY A 295 3.64 11.27 16.44
CA GLY A 295 3.19 10.27 17.41
C GLY A 295 1.69 9.97 17.35
N SER A 296 0.91 10.59 16.48
CA SER A 296 -0.50 10.24 16.33
C SER A 296 -0.66 8.84 15.74
N LEU A 297 -1.55 8.03 16.34
CA LEU A 297 -1.84 6.67 15.92
C LEU A 297 -3.22 6.60 15.27
N GLN A 298 -3.33 5.88 14.15
CA GLN A 298 -4.55 5.69 13.39
C GLN A 298 -4.74 4.22 13.04
N TYR A 299 -5.97 3.80 12.70
CA TYR A 299 -6.20 2.47 12.14
C TYR A 299 -5.81 2.38 10.65
N CYS A 300 -6.04 3.43 9.88
CA CYS A 300 -5.74 3.48 8.44
C CYS A 300 -5.67 4.93 7.93
N HIS A 301 -5.39 5.11 6.65
CA HIS A 301 -5.30 6.42 5.98
C HIS A 301 -6.63 7.23 5.96
N ASN A 302 -7.77 6.55 6.11
CA ASN A 302 -9.11 7.17 6.13
C ASN A 302 -9.74 7.10 7.53
N SER A 303 -8.94 7.12 8.56
CA SER A 303 -9.41 7.17 9.95
C SER A 303 -8.78 8.34 10.68
N ARG A 304 -9.54 9.00 11.54
CA ARG A 304 -8.97 10.00 12.44
C ARG A 304 -7.97 9.36 13.42
N PRO A 305 -7.08 10.11 14.02
CA PRO A 305 -6.25 9.65 15.13
C PRO A 305 -7.08 9.03 16.26
N ILE A 306 -6.59 7.94 16.83
CA ILE A 306 -7.15 7.25 17.99
C ILE A 306 -6.43 7.65 19.29
N GLY A 307 -5.42 8.49 19.19
CA GLY A 307 -4.63 9.09 20.28
C GLY A 307 -3.19 9.32 19.85
N ASN A 308 -2.36 9.74 20.80
CA ASN A 308 -0.93 9.99 20.58
C ASN A 308 -0.09 9.02 21.45
N VAL A 309 0.84 8.30 20.82
CA VAL A 309 1.69 7.29 21.47
C VAL A 309 2.76 7.88 22.38
N LEU A 310 2.97 9.18 22.32
CA LEU A 310 3.85 9.90 23.26
C LEU A 310 3.16 10.18 24.60
N GLU A 311 1.83 10.10 24.66
CA GLU A 311 1.02 10.37 25.85
C GLU A 311 0.44 9.10 26.45
N THR A 312 0.03 8.14 25.60
CA THR A 312 -0.66 6.92 25.98
C THR A 312 -0.08 5.74 25.20
N SER A 313 0.16 4.60 25.85
CA SER A 313 0.74 3.43 25.18
C SER A 313 -0.09 2.95 23.99
N SER A 314 0.58 2.45 22.95
CA SER A 314 -0.08 1.95 21.74
C SER A 314 -1.08 0.83 22.04
N SER A 315 -0.76 -0.05 22.99
CA SER A 315 -1.67 -1.12 23.46
C SER A 315 -2.95 -0.56 24.08
N GLN A 316 -2.85 0.46 24.93
CA GLN A 316 -4.01 1.11 25.53
C GLN A 316 -4.88 1.77 24.46
N LEU A 317 -4.29 2.54 23.54
CA LEU A 317 -5.01 3.17 22.43
C LEU A 317 -5.71 2.14 21.54
N TYR A 318 -5.01 1.06 21.19
CA TYR A 318 -5.55 0.03 20.28
C TYR A 318 -6.74 -0.72 20.88
N HIS A 319 -6.74 -0.96 22.20
CA HIS A 319 -7.74 -1.74 22.90
C HIS A 319 -8.77 -0.89 23.67
N ALA A 320 -8.67 0.43 23.64
CA ALA A 320 -9.65 1.31 24.27
C ALA A 320 -11.07 1.06 23.71
N PRO A 321 -12.09 0.86 24.54
CA PRO A 321 -13.45 0.54 24.08
C PRO A 321 -14.00 1.55 23.07
N GLU A 322 -13.76 2.84 23.30
CA GLU A 322 -14.17 3.93 22.39
C GLU A 322 -13.47 3.86 21.01
N ASN A 323 -12.19 3.46 20.99
CA ASN A 323 -11.45 3.28 19.75
C ASN A 323 -11.88 2.02 19.01
N ILE A 324 -12.21 0.95 19.72
CA ILE A 324 -12.80 -0.26 19.12
C ILE A 324 -14.14 0.07 18.46
N ALA A 325 -15.03 0.77 19.18
CA ALA A 325 -16.32 1.21 18.65
C ALA A 325 -16.14 2.12 17.42
N TYR A 326 -15.17 3.04 17.45
CA TYR A 326 -14.83 3.88 16.31
C TYR A 326 -14.33 3.04 15.13
N ARG A 327 -13.46 2.03 15.32
CA ARG A 327 -13.00 1.13 14.27
C ARG A 327 -14.15 0.37 13.62
N ASP A 328 -15.12 -0.09 14.44
CA ASP A 328 -16.31 -0.78 13.95
C ASP A 328 -17.17 0.15 13.10
N LYS A 329 -17.30 1.41 13.48
CA LYS A 329 -17.95 2.45 12.69
C LYS A 329 -17.24 2.64 11.33
N VAL A 330 -15.94 2.85 11.33
CA VAL A 330 -15.13 3.01 10.09
C VAL A 330 -15.29 1.79 9.18
N ARG A 331 -15.27 0.58 9.74
CA ARG A 331 -15.43 -0.66 8.97
C ARG A 331 -16.79 -0.77 8.30
N ASN A 332 -17.85 -0.33 8.98
CA ASN A 332 -19.21 -0.46 8.48
C ASN A 332 -19.62 0.68 7.53
N GLU A 333 -19.13 1.90 7.77
CA GLU A 333 -19.56 3.09 7.04
C GLU A 333 -18.57 3.49 5.93
N SER A 334 -17.26 3.51 6.22
CA SER A 334 -16.24 4.04 5.30
C SER A 334 -15.58 2.96 4.46
N CYS A 335 -15.30 1.77 5.01
CA CYS A 335 -14.61 0.72 4.29
C CYS A 335 -15.33 0.20 3.04
N PRO A 336 -16.67 0.09 2.99
CA PRO A 336 -17.36 -0.41 1.79
C PRO A 336 -17.14 0.47 0.56
N SER A 337 -17.04 1.78 0.72
CA SER A 337 -16.81 2.74 -0.37
C SER A 337 -15.33 3.05 -0.62
N CYS A 338 -14.42 2.60 0.25
CA CYS A 338 -13.00 2.88 0.16
C CYS A 338 -12.37 2.21 -1.06
N ARG A 339 -11.65 2.99 -1.88
CA ARG A 339 -10.96 2.53 -3.09
C ARG A 339 -9.44 2.38 -2.93
N MET A 340 -8.91 2.61 -1.73
CA MET A 340 -7.49 2.44 -1.47
C MET A 340 -7.06 0.98 -1.61
N SER A 341 -6.00 0.76 -2.37
CA SER A 341 -5.48 -0.58 -2.72
C SER A 341 -4.29 -1.01 -1.87
N CYS A 342 -4.06 -0.32 -0.74
CA CYS A 342 -2.92 -0.61 0.12
C CYS A 342 -2.82 -2.09 0.47
N LEU A 343 -1.65 -2.69 0.19
CA LEU A 343 -1.34 -4.08 0.53
C LEU A 343 -2.37 -5.12 0.07
N PHE A 344 -2.90 -5.00 -1.15
CA PHE A 344 -3.87 -5.97 -1.67
C PHE A 344 -3.34 -7.43 -1.61
N PHE A 345 -2.03 -7.65 -1.75
CA PHE A 345 -1.43 -8.98 -1.59
C PHE A 345 -1.61 -9.59 -0.19
N VAL A 346 -1.73 -8.75 0.86
CA VAL A 346 -2.07 -9.23 2.20
C VAL A 346 -3.53 -9.62 2.27
N SER A 347 -4.39 -8.90 1.56
CA SER A 347 -5.81 -9.20 1.45
C SER A 347 -6.09 -10.57 0.84
N LEU A 348 -5.30 -11.00 -0.15
CA LEU A 348 -5.45 -12.32 -0.80
C LEU A 348 -5.34 -13.50 0.18
N ARG A 349 -4.56 -13.37 1.25
CA ARG A 349 -4.46 -14.43 2.28
C ARG A 349 -5.78 -14.65 3.03
N LYS A 350 -6.67 -13.65 3.01
CA LYS A 350 -8.02 -13.71 3.60
C LYS A 350 -9.08 -14.14 2.59
N GLU A 351 -8.74 -14.16 1.30
CA GLU A 351 -9.63 -14.35 0.16
C GLU A 351 -9.21 -15.54 -0.73
N VAL A 352 -8.69 -16.60 -0.14
CA VAL A 352 -8.17 -17.75 -0.91
C VAL A 352 -9.27 -18.39 -1.78
N LEU A 353 -10.49 -18.61 -1.23
CA LEU A 353 -11.60 -19.21 -1.99
C LEU A 353 -12.11 -18.32 -3.13
N PRO A 354 -12.34 -17.01 -2.93
CA PRO A 354 -12.65 -16.08 -4.01
C PRO A 354 -11.57 -16.03 -5.09
N PHE A 355 -10.30 -16.00 -4.70
CA PHE A 355 -9.19 -16.05 -5.67
C PHE A 355 -9.18 -17.36 -6.49
N LEU A 356 -9.38 -18.50 -5.86
CA LEU A 356 -9.49 -19.79 -6.57
C LEU A 356 -10.68 -19.79 -7.51
N SER A 357 -11.84 -19.26 -7.10
CA SER A 357 -13.01 -19.09 -7.98
C SER A 357 -12.69 -18.23 -9.20
N PHE A 358 -11.96 -17.13 -9.01
CA PHE A 358 -11.49 -16.27 -10.11
C PHE A 358 -10.60 -17.05 -11.07
N VAL A 359 -9.62 -17.82 -10.57
CA VAL A 359 -8.74 -18.67 -11.39
C VAL A 359 -9.53 -19.69 -12.20
N ILE A 360 -10.46 -20.41 -11.56
CA ILE A 360 -11.31 -21.40 -12.22
C ILE A 360 -12.14 -20.75 -13.34
N LYS A 361 -12.77 -19.62 -13.08
CA LYS A 361 -13.54 -18.89 -14.10
C LYS A 361 -12.67 -18.51 -15.31
N ARG A 362 -11.45 -18.05 -15.08
CA ARG A 362 -10.50 -17.74 -16.16
C ARG A 362 -10.13 -18.99 -16.98
N MET A 363 -9.93 -20.14 -16.32
CA MET A 363 -9.64 -21.40 -17.02
C MET A 363 -10.74 -21.81 -17.98
N PHE A 364 -12.01 -21.55 -17.65
CA PHE A 364 -13.16 -21.89 -18.48
C PHE A 364 -13.66 -20.77 -19.38
N GLY A 365 -12.91 -19.67 -19.51
CA GLY A 365 -13.29 -18.54 -20.36
C GLY A 365 -14.57 -17.82 -19.89
N ILE A 366 -14.96 -17.96 -18.63
CA ILE A 366 -16.15 -17.33 -18.09
C ILE A 366 -15.80 -15.86 -17.76
N HIS A 367 -15.97 -14.99 -18.74
CA HIS A 367 -15.56 -13.57 -18.68
C HIS A 367 -16.45 -12.68 -17.78
N ARG A 368 -17.58 -13.17 -17.25
CA ARG A 368 -18.38 -12.40 -16.28
C ARG A 368 -17.76 -12.54 -14.90
N LEU A 369 -17.05 -11.51 -14.48
CA LEU A 369 -16.45 -11.37 -13.15
C LEU A 369 -17.49 -11.11 -12.04
N SER A 370 -18.79 -11.03 -12.35
CA SER A 370 -19.88 -10.81 -11.41
C SER A 370 -20.13 -12.05 -10.51
N TRP A 371 -19.33 -12.19 -9.50
CA TRP A 371 -19.38 -13.35 -8.58
C TRP A 371 -19.76 -12.99 -7.13
N ARG A 372 -20.00 -11.73 -6.86
CA ARG A 372 -20.65 -11.28 -5.63
C ARG A 372 -22.00 -10.64 -5.97
N LYS A 373 -23.10 -11.28 -5.57
CA LYS A 373 -24.36 -10.55 -5.46
C LYS A 373 -24.15 -9.48 -4.40
N PRO A 374 -24.43 -8.19 -4.67
CA PRO A 374 -24.33 -7.17 -3.66
C PRO A 374 -25.24 -7.56 -2.48
N LYS A 375 -24.70 -7.65 -1.28
CA LYS A 375 -25.52 -7.54 -0.08
C LYS A 375 -26.02 -6.11 -0.09
N LEU A 376 -27.24 -5.91 -0.51
CA LEU A 376 -27.94 -4.63 -0.49
C LEU A 376 -28.04 -4.16 0.97
N SER A 377 -27.07 -3.38 1.42
CA SER A 377 -27.30 -2.44 2.50
C SER A 377 -28.03 -1.25 1.86
N LYS A 378 -29.20 -0.90 2.38
CA LYS A 378 -29.98 0.24 1.91
C LYS A 378 -29.07 1.48 1.92
N PRO A 379 -29.09 2.31 0.87
CA PRO A 379 -28.34 3.56 0.86
C PRO A 379 -28.79 4.41 2.05
N SER A 380 -27.87 5.01 2.77
CA SER A 380 -28.16 6.02 3.77
C SER A 380 -28.77 7.24 3.06
N ALA A 381 -29.77 7.86 3.67
CA ALA A 381 -30.53 8.98 3.11
C ALA A 381 -29.68 10.22 2.70
N ALA A 382 -28.40 10.24 3.01
CA ALA A 382 -27.47 11.32 2.66
C ALA A 382 -26.88 11.22 1.24
N GLN A 383 -27.18 10.17 0.45
CA GLN A 383 -26.65 9.99 -0.92
C GLN A 383 -27.72 10.17 -2.01
N ALA A 384 -28.91 10.62 -1.68
CA ALA A 384 -30.00 10.87 -2.62
C ALA A 384 -30.10 12.33 -3.11
N GLU A 385 -29.26 13.23 -2.60
CA GLU A 385 -29.27 14.69 -2.92
C GLU A 385 -27.91 15.22 -3.40
N ALA A 386 -27.11 14.44 -4.14
CA ALA A 386 -25.91 14.94 -4.80
C ALA A 386 -25.82 14.44 -6.25
#